data_0048a6c53a37d3927e8d8b8c5563fb01
#
_entry.id   0048a6c53a37d3927e8d8b8c5563fb01
#
_cell.length_a   1.000
_cell.length_b   1.000
_cell.length_c   1.000
_cell.angle_alpha   90.00
_cell.angle_beta   90.00
_cell.angle_gamma   90.00
#
_symmetry.space_group_name_H-M   'P 1'
#
loop_
_entity.id
_entity.type
_entity.pdbx_description
1 polymer ?
#
loop_
_entity_poly.entity_id
_entity_poly.type
_entity_poly.pdbx_seq_one_letter_code
_entity_poly.pdbx_strand_id
1 'polypeptide(L)' 'MLEWFIVAIVTFHNTSETRLEQMEKSFATKELCQQFYQTNMGVRDDVIIMYPHQRGHTLVCMTNKQIQDMMKPYGLGV' A
#
# COMPACT_ATOMS: atom_id res chain seq x y z
N MET A 1 20.78 3.24 1.69
CA MET A 1 20.02 3.27 0.43
C MET A 1 18.54 3.16 0.74
N LEU A 2 17.71 4.03 0.15
CA LEU A 2 16.28 3.98 0.36
C LEU A 2 15.66 2.88 -0.50
N GLU A 3 14.74 2.14 0.10
CA GLU A 3 13.92 1.17 -0.61
C GLU A 3 12.50 1.67 -0.69
N TRP A 4 11.87 1.44 -1.84
CA TRP A 4 10.49 1.82 -2.08
C TRP A 4 9.61 0.58 -2.11
N PHE A 5 8.42 0.70 -1.53
CA PHE A 5 7.47 -0.42 -1.45
C PHE A 5 6.13 0.02 -2.02
N ILE A 6 5.42 -0.93 -2.61
CA ILE A 6 4.03 -0.71 -3.00
C ILE A 6 3.18 -0.82 -1.73
N VAL A 7 2.37 0.19 -1.48
CA VAL A 7 1.44 0.22 -0.35
C VAL A 7 0.03 0.36 -0.91
N ALA A 8 -0.85 -0.53 -0.48
CA ALA A 8 -2.27 -0.42 -0.80
C ALA A 8 -2.98 0.28 0.34
N ILE A 9 -3.67 1.37 0.01
CA ILE A 9 -4.51 2.10 0.96
C ILE A 9 -5.94 1.62 0.72
N VAL A 10 -6.47 0.82 1.65
CA VAL A 10 -7.75 0.14 1.48
C VAL A 10 -8.81 0.80 2.34
N THR A 11 -9.96 1.10 1.74
CA THR A 11 -11.12 1.66 2.45
C THR A 11 -12.28 0.67 2.41
N PHE A 12 -13.21 0.80 3.38
CA PHE A 12 -14.32 -0.12 3.54
C PHE A 12 -15.66 0.61 3.53
N HIS A 13 -16.74 -0.13 3.15
CA HIS A 13 -18.07 0.47 2.95
C HIS A 13 -18.71 0.98 4.24
N ASN A 14 -18.60 0.24 5.32
CA ASN A 14 -19.40 0.46 6.53
C ASN A 14 -18.61 1.07 7.68
N THR A 15 -17.39 1.46 7.44
CA THR A 15 -16.53 2.05 8.47
C THR A 15 -15.72 3.19 7.87
N SER A 16 -15.24 4.07 8.74
CA SER A 16 -14.26 5.09 8.35
C SER A 16 -12.84 4.57 8.44
N GLU A 17 -12.69 3.28 8.71
CA GLU A 17 -11.39 2.65 8.86
C GLU A 17 -10.64 2.59 7.53
N THR A 18 -9.36 2.87 7.58
CA THR A 18 -8.45 2.76 6.44
C THR A 18 -7.33 1.81 6.82
N ARG A 19 -7.02 0.86 5.95
CA ARG A 19 -5.91 -0.06 6.15
C ARG A 19 -4.79 0.22 5.18
N LEU A 20 -3.57 0.11 5.68
CA LEU A 20 -2.36 0.21 4.87
C LEU A 20 -1.75 -1.18 4.76
N GLU A 21 -1.61 -1.67 3.53
CA GLU A 21 -1.00 -2.98 3.28
C GLU A 21 0.29 -2.79 2.50
N GLN A 22 1.42 -3.08 3.15
CA GLN A 22 2.73 -2.99 2.51
C GLN A 22 3.06 -4.30 1.82
N MET A 23 3.39 -4.24 0.54
CA MET A 23 3.85 -5.42 -0.20
C MET A 23 5.29 -5.73 0.15
N GLU A 24 5.70 -7.00 0.02
CA GLU A 24 7.03 -7.44 0.42
C GLU A 24 8.13 -6.97 -0.53
N LYS A 25 7.82 -6.85 -1.81
CA LYS A 25 8.81 -6.51 -2.82
C LYS A 25 9.27 -5.07 -2.67
N SER A 26 10.58 -4.86 -2.71
CA SER A 26 11.15 -3.52 -2.66
C SER A 26 11.75 -3.13 -4.00
N PHE A 27 11.89 -1.82 -4.20
CA PHE A 27 12.40 -1.24 -5.43
C PHE A 27 13.45 -0.18 -5.09
N ALA A 28 14.44 -0.02 -5.96
CA ALA A 28 15.51 0.93 -5.74
C ALA A 28 15.07 2.38 -5.92
N THR A 29 14.04 2.61 -6.76
CA THR A 29 13.52 3.96 -7.02
C THR A 29 12.00 3.96 -6.99
N LYS A 30 11.44 5.15 -6.79
CA LYS A 30 9.99 5.33 -6.83
C LYS A 30 9.43 5.00 -8.22
N GLU A 31 10.15 5.38 -9.25
CA GLU A 31 9.73 5.17 -10.64
C GLU A 31 9.63 3.68 -10.97
N LEU A 32 10.59 2.89 -10.54
CA LEU A 32 10.55 1.44 -10.73
C LEU A 32 9.36 0.82 -10.00
N CYS A 33 9.09 1.28 -8.78
CA CYS A 33 7.96 0.85 -7.99
C CYS A 33 6.63 1.16 -8.69
N GLN A 34 6.46 2.39 -9.16
CA GLN A 34 5.25 2.80 -9.87
C GLN A 34 5.07 2.02 -11.18
N GLN A 35 6.13 1.85 -11.93
CA GLN A 35 6.09 1.11 -13.18
C GLN A 35 5.65 -0.33 -12.96
N PHE A 36 6.10 -0.94 -11.87
CA PHE A 36 5.75 -2.33 -11.57
C PHE A 36 4.24 -2.50 -11.39
N TYR A 37 3.60 -1.70 -10.52
CA TYR A 37 2.17 -1.90 -10.29
C TYR A 37 1.31 -1.39 -11.46
N GLN A 38 1.83 -0.47 -12.27
CA GLN A 38 1.11 0.00 -13.46
C GLN A 38 1.08 -1.06 -14.57
N THR A 39 2.10 -1.92 -14.63
CA THR A 39 2.21 -2.94 -15.67
C THR A 39 1.82 -4.33 -15.21
N ASN A 40 1.63 -4.53 -13.89
CA ASN A 40 1.30 -5.84 -13.31
C ASN A 40 -0.06 -5.79 -12.63
N MET A 41 -1.09 -6.18 -13.36
CA MET A 41 -2.47 -6.18 -12.84
C MET A 41 -2.65 -7.12 -11.65
N GLY A 42 -1.77 -8.11 -11.50
CA GLY A 42 -1.82 -9.05 -10.38
C GLY A 42 -1.70 -8.39 -9.00
N VAL A 43 -1.03 -7.24 -8.91
CA VAL A 43 -0.90 -6.51 -7.64
C VAL A 43 -2.29 -6.07 -7.17
N ARG A 44 -3.09 -5.51 -8.06
CA ARG A 44 -4.46 -5.08 -7.74
C ARG A 44 -5.34 -6.25 -7.37
N ASP A 45 -5.22 -7.34 -8.13
CA ASP A 45 -5.99 -8.56 -7.87
C ASP A 45 -5.66 -9.14 -6.50
N ASP A 46 -4.40 -9.12 -6.10
CA ASP A 46 -3.97 -9.58 -4.78
C ASP A 46 -4.62 -8.76 -3.66
N VAL A 47 -4.70 -7.44 -3.82
CA VAL A 47 -5.34 -6.57 -2.83
C VAL A 47 -6.84 -6.88 -2.74
N ILE A 48 -7.49 -7.11 -3.87
CA ILE A 48 -8.92 -7.46 -3.91
C ILE A 48 -9.15 -8.80 -3.20
N ILE A 49 -8.28 -9.76 -3.42
CA ILE A 49 -8.39 -11.07 -2.78
C ILE A 49 -8.17 -10.98 -1.27
N MET A 50 -7.19 -10.19 -0.83
CA MET A 50 -6.89 -10.02 0.59
C MET A 50 -8.02 -9.30 1.34
N TYR A 51 -8.70 -8.38 0.68
CA TYR A 51 -9.75 -7.56 1.30
C TYR A 51 -11.01 -7.57 0.42
N PRO A 52 -11.75 -8.70 0.41
CA PRO A 52 -12.92 -8.84 -0.49
C PRO A 52 -14.08 -7.90 -0.15
N HIS A 53 -14.11 -7.36 1.07
CA HIS A 53 -15.17 -6.43 1.49
C HIS A 53 -14.76 -4.97 1.35
N GLN A 54 -13.69 -4.70 0.65
CA GLN A 54 -13.23 -3.34 0.48
C GLN A 54 -14.20 -2.51 -0.37
N ARG A 55 -14.29 -1.22 -0.06
CA ARG A 55 -14.94 -0.24 -0.92
C ARG A 55 -14.07 0.06 -2.14
N GLY A 56 -12.76 0.14 -1.90
CA GLY A 56 -11.79 0.40 -2.93
C GLY A 56 -10.40 0.49 -2.34
N HIS A 57 -9.42 0.65 -3.20
CA HIS A 57 -8.04 0.82 -2.77
C HIS A 57 -7.29 1.72 -3.74
N THR A 58 -6.20 2.28 -3.24
CA THR A 58 -5.24 3.06 -4.04
C THR A 58 -3.86 2.47 -3.82
N LEU A 59 -3.10 2.32 -4.90
CA LEU A 59 -1.71 1.85 -4.83
C LEU A 59 -0.78 3.06 -4.90
N VAL A 60 0.14 3.13 -3.96
CA VAL A 60 1.15 4.19 -3.90
C VAL A 60 2.51 3.58 -3.62
N CYS A 61 3.57 4.32 -3.90
CA CYS A 61 4.93 3.90 -3.57
C CYS A 61 5.45 4.76 -2.44
N MET A 62 5.94 4.10 -1.39
CA MET A 62 6.42 4.77 -0.18
C MET A 62 7.69 4.11 0.33
N THR A 63 8.53 4.90 0.99
CA THR A 63 9.67 4.38 1.75
C THR A 63 9.18 3.89 3.12
N ASN A 64 10.01 3.09 3.80
CA ASN A 64 9.69 2.63 5.16
C ASN A 64 9.41 3.79 6.10
N LYS A 65 10.20 4.86 6.01
CA LYS A 65 10.00 6.03 6.86
C LYS A 65 8.66 6.67 6.62
N GLN A 66 8.28 6.82 5.35
CA GLN A 66 6.97 7.40 4.99
C GLN A 66 5.83 6.54 5.50
N ILE A 67 5.96 5.22 5.39
CA ILE A 67 4.96 4.29 5.88
C ILE A 67 4.80 4.42 7.39
N GLN A 68 5.90 4.47 8.14
CA GLN A 68 5.88 4.64 9.59
C GLN A 68 5.26 5.97 9.99
N ASP A 69 5.63 7.05 9.31
CA ASP A 69 5.09 8.37 9.60
C ASP A 69 3.58 8.43 9.34
N MET A 70 3.11 7.74 8.30
CA MET A 70 1.69 7.68 7.98
C MET A 70 0.90 6.85 9.00
N MET A 71 1.51 5.81 9.54
CA MET A 71 0.88 4.95 10.54
C MET A 71 0.74 5.60 11.91
N LYS A 72 1.63 6.53 12.26
CA LYS A 72 1.61 7.19 13.56
C LYS A 72 0.26 7.83 13.91
N PRO A 73 -0.38 8.57 12.99
CA PRO A 73 -1.67 9.20 13.29
C PRO A 73 -2.79 8.21 13.62
N TYR A 74 -2.63 6.96 13.24
CA TYR A 74 -3.61 5.90 13.50
C TYR A 74 -3.26 5.06 14.72
N GLY A 75 -2.20 5.41 15.44
CA GLY A 75 -1.75 4.64 16.59
C GLY A 75 -1.10 3.32 16.25
N LEU A 76 -0.83 3.06 14.99
CA LEU A 76 -0.18 1.85 14.54
C LEU A 76 1.34 2.04 14.59
N GLY A 77 2.04 1.13 15.24
CA GLY A 77 3.49 1.22 15.39
C GLY A 77 3.94 1.82 16.71
N VAL A 78 3.01 1.98 17.61
CA VAL A 78 3.32 2.40 18.98
C VAL A 78 3.76 1.19 19.80
#